data_6a378a5ebb2d97bf300d506b65cf1fa2
#
_entry.id   6a378a5ebb2d97bf300d506b65cf1fa2
#
_cell.length_a   1.000
_cell.length_b   1.000
_cell.length_c   1.000
_cell.angle_alpha   90.00
_cell.angle_beta   90.00
_cell.angle_gamma   90.00
#
_symmetry.space_group_name_H-M   'P 1'
#
loop_
_entity.id
_entity.type
_entity.pdbx_description
1 polymer ?
#
loop_
_entity_poly.entity_id
_entity_poly.type
_entity_poly.pdbx_seq_one_letter_code
_entity_poly.pdbx_strand_id
1 'polypeptide(L)'
;MSRLVYVGLIVLIAFLLYPLYVLFLVAFVPPKYTVDRLYPYQYPAAITLENLEGALSNPQIVHAALRSLTVATLVGLLSVALGIPTAYGLSKLPERLAYAITTILFFANMMPAIVVAIPIASAFARLGLFDTVIGLALAQELVALPVSSFVLLGVFQSIPKELELQARVDGAGLFRTLFQIVLPLAKEGIAATFLLSWMLSWDEFTFAVLLSPVNPTMPVLIYLYTTRGNLLEAAAMSLVLTAPVLVLTILLQKYLKGEYIGGGLKG
;
A
#
# COMPACT_ATOMS: atom_id res chain seq x y z
N MET A 1 -21.99 5.98 26.91
CA MET A 1 -21.67 4.60 26.44
C MET A 1 -21.74 3.67 27.65
N SER A 2 -22.36 2.48 27.54
CA SER A 2 -22.46 1.51 28.63
C SER A 2 -21.10 0.89 28.94
N ARG A 3 -20.88 0.45 30.20
CA ARG A 3 -19.65 -0.26 30.62
C ARG A 3 -19.33 -1.48 29.73
N LEU A 4 -20.37 -2.14 29.23
CA LEU A 4 -20.29 -3.26 28.28
C LEU A 4 -19.61 -2.87 26.96
N VAL A 5 -19.84 -1.65 26.45
CA VAL A 5 -19.20 -1.18 25.21
C VAL A 5 -17.69 -0.99 25.42
N TYR A 6 -17.28 -0.43 26.55
CA TYR A 6 -15.84 -0.29 26.88
C TYR A 6 -15.15 -1.64 27.03
N VAL A 7 -15.79 -2.60 27.71
CA VAL A 7 -15.25 -3.98 27.84
C VAL A 7 -15.14 -4.63 26.46
N GLY A 8 -16.16 -4.52 25.62
CA GLY A 8 -16.13 -5.03 24.24
C GLY A 8 -15.01 -4.42 23.40
N LEU A 9 -14.79 -3.10 23.50
CA LEU A 9 -13.71 -2.40 22.81
C LEU A 9 -12.32 -2.89 23.30
N ILE A 10 -12.14 -3.05 24.61
CA ILE A 10 -10.85 -3.53 25.15
C ILE A 10 -10.56 -4.95 24.67
N VAL A 11 -11.55 -5.85 24.70
CA VAL A 11 -11.40 -7.23 24.21
C VAL A 11 -11.07 -7.24 22.70
N LEU A 12 -11.77 -6.43 21.92
CA LEU A 12 -11.50 -6.31 20.48
C LEU A 12 -10.09 -5.80 20.21
N ILE A 13 -9.66 -4.75 20.89
CA ILE A 13 -8.30 -4.19 20.75
C ILE A 13 -7.26 -5.23 21.15
N ALA A 14 -7.44 -5.92 22.28
CA ALA A 14 -6.54 -6.97 22.73
C ALA A 14 -6.43 -8.11 21.70
N PHE A 15 -7.57 -8.54 21.13
CA PHE A 15 -7.62 -9.55 20.07
C PHE A 15 -6.87 -9.11 18.81
N LEU A 16 -7.05 -7.86 18.37
CA LEU A 16 -6.38 -7.30 17.19
C LEU A 16 -4.88 -7.11 17.41
N LEU A 17 -4.44 -6.77 18.62
CA LEU A 17 -3.03 -6.57 18.95
C LEU A 17 -2.29 -7.88 19.27
N TYR A 18 -3.00 -8.95 19.57
CA TYR A 18 -2.39 -10.24 19.95
C TYR A 18 -1.42 -10.80 18.89
N PRO A 19 -1.74 -10.84 17.59
CA PRO A 19 -0.79 -11.29 16.57
C PRO A 19 0.49 -10.46 16.52
N LEU A 20 0.37 -9.12 16.68
CA LEU A 20 1.52 -8.23 16.75
C LEU A 20 2.37 -8.49 17.99
N TYR A 21 1.73 -8.75 19.14
CA TYR A 21 2.43 -9.13 20.36
C TYR A 21 3.24 -10.43 20.16
N VAL A 22 2.65 -11.45 19.53
CA VAL A 22 3.36 -12.70 19.20
C VAL A 22 4.54 -12.44 18.26
N LEU A 23 4.36 -11.60 17.24
CA LEU A 23 5.44 -11.20 16.35
C LEU A 23 6.60 -10.55 17.11
N PHE A 24 6.31 -9.64 18.05
CA PHE A 24 7.31 -9.03 18.92
C PHE A 24 8.02 -10.09 19.79
N LEU A 25 7.29 -10.99 20.39
CA LEU A 25 7.88 -12.06 21.20
C LEU A 25 8.91 -12.86 20.38
N VAL A 26 8.53 -13.29 19.17
CA VAL A 26 9.39 -14.11 18.32
C VAL A 26 10.61 -13.31 17.83
N ALA A 27 10.42 -12.04 17.46
CA ALA A 27 11.51 -11.20 16.95
C ALA A 27 12.58 -10.87 18.00
N PHE A 28 12.19 -10.78 19.28
CA PHE A 28 13.10 -10.41 20.38
C PHE A 28 13.56 -11.59 21.23
N VAL A 29 13.23 -12.83 20.88
CA VAL A 29 13.72 -13.99 21.61
C VAL A 29 15.18 -14.29 21.20
N PRO A 30 16.08 -14.64 22.18
CA PRO A 30 17.44 -15.04 21.86
C PRO A 30 17.48 -16.27 20.93
N PRO A 31 18.41 -16.34 19.95
CA PRO A 31 18.50 -17.44 18.97
C PRO A 31 18.65 -18.83 19.56
N LYS A 32 19.13 -18.91 20.80
CA LYS A 32 19.24 -20.18 21.56
C LYS A 32 17.90 -20.79 21.98
N TYR A 33 16.82 -20.03 21.95
CA TYR A 33 15.48 -20.53 22.21
C TYR A 33 14.79 -20.89 20.90
N THR A 34 14.13 -22.04 20.88
CA THR A 34 13.27 -22.44 19.78
C THR A 34 11.87 -21.84 19.95
N VAL A 35 11.14 -21.69 18.85
CA VAL A 35 9.76 -21.18 18.87
C VAL A 35 8.86 -22.04 19.76
N ASP A 36 9.11 -23.34 19.82
CA ASP A 36 8.38 -24.30 20.68
C ASP A 36 8.45 -23.95 22.17
N ARG A 37 9.53 -23.34 22.62
CA ARG A 37 9.67 -22.93 24.03
C ARG A 37 8.91 -21.66 24.39
N LEU A 38 8.49 -20.87 23.39
CA LEU A 38 7.64 -19.70 23.63
C LEU A 38 6.17 -20.07 23.82
N TYR A 39 5.75 -21.23 23.33
CA TYR A 39 4.36 -21.63 23.30
C TYR A 39 3.69 -21.83 24.68
N PRO A 40 4.34 -22.38 25.70
CA PRO A 40 3.71 -22.42 27.02
C PRO A 40 3.81 -21.11 27.80
N TYR A 41 4.75 -20.22 27.43
CA TYR A 41 5.01 -18.95 28.12
C TYR A 41 4.72 -17.80 27.16
N GLN A 42 3.54 -17.23 27.24
CA GLN A 42 3.17 -16.05 26.43
C GLN A 42 3.81 -14.74 26.96
N TYR A 43 4.98 -14.86 27.56
CA TYR A 43 5.79 -13.75 28.04
C TYR A 43 7.26 -14.00 27.66
N PRO A 44 8.05 -12.95 27.44
CA PRO A 44 9.45 -13.12 27.03
C PRO A 44 10.27 -13.74 28.16
N ALA A 45 10.83 -14.93 27.91
CA ALA A 45 11.76 -15.58 28.84
C ALA A 45 13.11 -14.80 28.91
N ALA A 46 13.48 -14.14 27.82
CA ALA A 46 14.61 -13.21 27.70
C ALA A 46 14.35 -12.31 26.47
N ILE A 47 14.95 -11.14 26.44
CA ILE A 47 14.84 -10.17 25.34
C ILE A 47 16.24 -9.93 24.79
N THR A 48 16.38 -9.96 23.46
CA THR A 48 17.60 -9.61 22.73
C THR A 48 17.28 -8.79 21.48
N LEU A 49 18.24 -8.01 21.04
CA LEU A 49 18.19 -7.30 19.74
C LEU A 49 18.94 -8.04 18.64
N GLU A 50 19.58 -9.19 18.94
CA GLU A 50 20.45 -9.93 18.00
C GLU A 50 19.75 -10.23 16.65
N ASN A 51 18.47 -10.66 16.69
CA ASN A 51 17.74 -10.96 15.46
C ASN A 51 17.49 -9.69 14.63
N LEU A 52 17.21 -8.56 15.27
CA LEU A 52 16.97 -7.29 14.60
C LEU A 52 18.28 -6.70 14.07
N GLU A 53 19.35 -6.75 14.86
CA GLU A 53 20.69 -6.33 14.43
C GLU A 53 21.20 -7.20 13.27
N GLY A 54 20.98 -8.52 13.35
CA GLY A 54 21.26 -9.47 12.27
C GLY A 54 20.49 -9.14 10.99
N ALA A 55 19.19 -8.84 11.10
CA ALA A 55 18.38 -8.45 9.96
C ALA A 55 18.85 -7.13 9.34
N LEU A 56 19.16 -6.11 10.14
CA LEU A 56 19.61 -4.81 9.66
C LEU A 56 21.05 -4.84 9.12
N SER A 57 21.87 -5.79 9.55
CA SER A 57 23.25 -5.95 9.10
C SER A 57 23.40 -6.88 7.89
N ASN A 58 22.36 -7.65 7.57
CA ASN A 58 22.40 -8.59 6.45
C ASN A 58 22.18 -7.84 5.11
N PRO A 59 23.20 -7.84 4.19
CA PRO A 59 23.09 -7.11 2.92
C PRO A 59 21.91 -7.54 2.07
N GLN A 60 21.51 -8.82 2.11
CA GLN A 60 20.38 -9.33 1.34
C GLN A 60 19.06 -8.75 1.84
N ILE A 61 18.89 -8.64 3.16
CA ILE A 61 17.69 -8.08 3.78
C ILE A 61 17.60 -6.57 3.51
N VAL A 62 18.72 -5.86 3.68
CA VAL A 62 18.79 -4.41 3.38
C VAL A 62 18.48 -4.14 1.91
N HIS A 63 19.04 -4.94 0.99
CA HIS A 63 18.76 -4.82 -0.44
C HIS A 63 17.27 -5.05 -0.74
N ALA A 64 16.66 -6.09 -0.17
CA ALA A 64 15.24 -6.37 -0.35
C ALA A 64 14.34 -5.24 0.21
N ALA A 65 14.72 -4.65 1.35
CA ALA A 65 14.01 -3.51 1.94
C ALA A 65 14.09 -2.26 1.04
N LEU A 66 15.28 -1.94 0.54
CA LEU A 66 15.47 -0.82 -0.39
C LEU A 66 14.73 -1.05 -1.71
N ARG A 67 14.73 -2.29 -2.22
CA ARG A 67 13.99 -2.66 -3.42
C ARG A 67 12.49 -2.49 -3.21
N SER A 68 11.92 -3.00 -2.11
CA SER A 68 10.52 -2.78 -1.76
C SER A 68 10.17 -1.29 -1.68
N LEU A 69 11.02 -0.50 -1.00
CA LEU A 69 10.81 0.94 -0.85
C LEU A 69 10.80 1.64 -2.22
N THR A 70 11.73 1.29 -3.09
CA THR A 70 11.85 1.88 -4.42
C THR A 70 10.65 1.51 -5.30
N VAL A 71 10.25 0.23 -5.31
CA VAL A 71 9.10 -0.25 -6.09
C VAL A 71 7.82 0.42 -5.59
N ALA A 72 7.55 0.40 -4.28
CA ALA A 72 6.34 1.00 -3.71
C ALA A 72 6.26 2.51 -3.98
N THR A 73 7.39 3.21 -3.87
CA THR A 73 7.44 4.65 -4.18
C THR A 73 7.17 4.92 -5.66
N LEU A 74 7.73 4.10 -6.55
CA LEU A 74 7.49 4.21 -7.97
C LEU A 74 6.02 3.93 -8.33
N VAL A 75 5.42 2.88 -7.74
CA VAL A 75 3.99 2.58 -7.92
C VAL A 75 3.13 3.74 -7.40
N GLY A 76 3.38 4.24 -6.19
CA GLY A 76 2.62 5.37 -5.67
C GLY A 76 2.68 6.61 -6.58
N LEU A 77 3.86 6.92 -7.13
CA LEU A 77 4.05 8.04 -8.07
C LEU A 77 3.36 7.79 -9.41
N LEU A 78 3.49 6.59 -9.98
CA LEU A 78 2.84 6.22 -11.24
C LEU A 78 1.32 6.21 -11.10
N SER A 79 0.79 5.64 -10.02
CA SER A 79 -0.64 5.61 -9.73
C SER A 79 -1.23 7.02 -9.64
N VAL A 80 -0.52 7.97 -9.04
CA VAL A 80 -0.96 9.39 -9.00
C VAL A 80 -0.81 10.03 -10.39
N ALA A 81 0.32 9.85 -11.05
CA ALA A 81 0.61 10.47 -12.35
C ALA A 81 -0.37 10.01 -13.44
N LEU A 82 -0.73 8.73 -13.47
CA LEU A 82 -1.68 8.15 -14.42
C LEU A 82 -3.13 8.26 -13.94
N GLY A 83 -3.36 8.17 -12.64
CA GLY A 83 -4.68 8.26 -12.03
C GLY A 83 -5.30 9.66 -12.13
N ILE A 84 -4.50 10.73 -12.00
CA ILE A 84 -5.00 12.11 -12.15
C ILE A 84 -5.66 12.35 -13.50
N PRO A 85 -4.99 12.17 -14.64
CA PRO A 85 -5.63 12.40 -15.93
C PRO A 85 -6.80 11.45 -16.19
N THR A 86 -6.71 10.20 -15.76
CA THR A 86 -7.77 9.21 -15.88
C THR A 86 -9.01 9.63 -15.10
N ALA A 87 -8.86 9.91 -13.82
CA ALA A 87 -9.98 10.28 -12.95
C ALA A 87 -10.56 11.66 -13.31
N TYR A 88 -9.72 12.62 -13.68
CA TYR A 88 -10.18 13.93 -14.14
C TYR A 88 -10.96 13.81 -15.44
N GLY A 89 -10.50 13.01 -16.40
CA GLY A 89 -11.25 12.71 -17.62
C GLY A 89 -12.60 12.06 -17.33
N LEU A 90 -12.62 11.05 -16.46
CA LEU A 90 -13.86 10.38 -16.02
C LEU A 90 -14.84 11.33 -15.32
N SER A 91 -14.34 12.29 -14.53
CA SER A 91 -15.19 13.28 -13.84
C SER A 91 -15.93 14.23 -14.78
N LYS A 92 -15.53 14.32 -16.06
CA LYS A 92 -16.19 15.14 -17.10
C LYS A 92 -17.24 14.37 -17.88
N LEU A 93 -17.29 13.04 -17.72
CA LEU A 93 -18.29 12.20 -18.38
C LEU A 93 -19.62 12.23 -17.62
N PRO A 94 -20.74 11.88 -18.30
CA PRO A 94 -21.98 11.59 -17.63
C PRO A 94 -21.76 10.52 -16.54
N GLU A 95 -22.37 10.72 -15.38
CA GLU A 95 -22.16 9.88 -14.20
C GLU A 95 -22.32 8.37 -14.49
N ARG A 96 -23.34 7.98 -15.26
CA ARG A 96 -23.58 6.59 -15.66
C ARG A 96 -22.39 5.99 -16.45
N LEU A 97 -21.77 6.77 -17.31
CA LEU A 97 -20.65 6.30 -18.14
C LEU A 97 -19.38 6.22 -17.31
N ALA A 98 -19.13 7.21 -16.43
CA ALA A 98 -18.00 7.19 -15.50
C ALA A 98 -18.06 5.96 -14.59
N TYR A 99 -19.21 5.67 -14.00
CA TYR A 99 -19.42 4.47 -13.18
C TYR A 99 -19.27 3.18 -13.98
N ALA A 100 -19.79 3.10 -15.20
CA ALA A 100 -19.64 1.92 -16.03
C ALA A 100 -18.17 1.60 -16.34
N ILE A 101 -17.38 2.61 -16.73
CA ILE A 101 -15.95 2.45 -17.01
C ILE A 101 -15.21 2.03 -15.73
N THR A 102 -15.46 2.71 -14.61
CA THR A 102 -14.83 2.38 -13.33
C THR A 102 -15.16 0.96 -12.89
N THR A 103 -16.43 0.55 -13.05
CA THR A 103 -16.88 -0.82 -12.73
C THR A 103 -16.13 -1.86 -13.58
N ILE A 104 -15.97 -1.62 -14.88
CA ILE A 104 -15.21 -2.51 -15.78
C ILE A 104 -13.75 -2.63 -15.32
N LEU A 105 -13.10 -1.51 -14.94
CA LEU A 105 -11.74 -1.51 -14.41
C LEU A 105 -11.63 -2.33 -13.12
N PHE A 106 -12.63 -2.24 -12.22
CA PHE A 106 -12.67 -3.06 -11.01
C PHE A 106 -12.90 -4.55 -11.29
N PHE A 107 -13.74 -4.88 -12.27
CA PHE A 107 -13.91 -6.29 -12.68
C PHE A 107 -12.60 -6.91 -13.18
N ALA A 108 -11.76 -6.14 -13.89
CA ALA A 108 -10.43 -6.60 -14.29
C ALA A 108 -9.56 -6.97 -13.08
N ASN A 109 -9.70 -6.26 -11.96
CA ASN A 109 -8.99 -6.55 -10.71
C ASN A 109 -9.54 -7.77 -9.93
N MET A 110 -10.69 -8.29 -10.29
CA MET A 110 -11.24 -9.50 -9.66
C MET A 110 -10.57 -10.79 -10.17
N MET A 111 -9.77 -10.70 -11.24
CA MET A 111 -8.99 -11.86 -11.70
C MET A 111 -7.92 -12.21 -10.67
N PRO A 112 -7.71 -13.50 -10.35
CA PRO A 112 -6.61 -13.91 -9.48
C PRO A 112 -5.27 -13.39 -10.02
N ALA A 113 -4.53 -12.64 -9.19
CA ALA A 113 -3.28 -11.97 -9.59
C ALA A 113 -2.27 -12.95 -10.21
N ILE A 114 -2.22 -14.20 -9.72
CA ILE A 114 -1.32 -15.24 -10.24
C ILE A 114 -1.62 -15.59 -11.70
N VAL A 115 -2.90 -15.61 -12.12
CA VAL A 115 -3.31 -15.92 -13.49
C VAL A 115 -2.83 -14.84 -14.46
N VAL A 116 -2.84 -13.59 -14.00
CA VAL A 116 -2.42 -12.44 -14.79
C VAL A 116 -0.89 -12.27 -14.75
N ALA A 117 -0.24 -12.57 -13.64
CA ALA A 117 1.19 -12.40 -13.46
C ALA A 117 2.03 -13.33 -14.37
N ILE A 118 1.57 -14.58 -14.64
CA ILE A 118 2.32 -15.53 -15.47
C ILE A 118 2.53 -15.02 -16.90
N PRO A 119 1.50 -14.62 -17.67
CA PRO A 119 1.70 -14.08 -19.02
C PRO A 119 2.51 -12.77 -19.01
N ILE A 120 2.36 -11.93 -17.98
CA ILE A 120 3.14 -10.70 -17.85
C ILE A 120 4.61 -11.03 -17.63
N ALA A 121 4.94 -11.98 -16.76
CA ALA A 121 6.32 -12.41 -16.54
C ALA A 121 6.97 -12.88 -17.86
N SER A 122 6.23 -13.65 -18.68
CA SER A 122 6.70 -14.10 -20.00
C SER A 122 6.92 -12.92 -20.97
N ALA A 123 6.00 -11.97 -21.01
CA ALA A 123 6.12 -10.78 -21.85
C ALA A 123 7.30 -9.89 -21.39
N PHE A 124 7.44 -9.69 -20.09
CA PHE A 124 8.50 -8.85 -19.51
C PHE A 124 9.88 -9.49 -19.66
N ALA A 125 9.98 -10.81 -19.65
CA ALA A 125 11.23 -11.50 -19.98
C ALA A 125 11.71 -11.16 -21.41
N ARG A 126 10.78 -11.08 -22.38
CA ARG A 126 11.10 -10.71 -23.77
C ARG A 126 11.47 -9.23 -23.92
N LEU A 127 10.90 -8.37 -23.07
CA LEU A 127 11.12 -6.92 -23.09
C LEU A 127 12.31 -6.48 -22.24
N GLY A 128 13.00 -7.40 -21.54
CA GLY A 128 14.09 -7.07 -20.63
C GLY A 128 13.63 -6.37 -19.33
N LEU A 129 12.34 -6.49 -18.99
CA LEU A 129 11.74 -5.90 -17.78
C LEU A 129 11.64 -6.91 -16.62
N PHE A 130 11.89 -8.20 -16.88
CA PHE A 130 11.86 -9.25 -15.86
C PHE A 130 12.95 -9.01 -14.81
N ASP A 131 12.61 -9.19 -13.55
CA ASP A 131 13.47 -8.96 -12.38
C ASP A 131 13.99 -7.51 -12.24
N THR A 132 13.33 -6.54 -12.87
CA THR A 132 13.64 -5.11 -12.75
C THR A 132 12.65 -4.39 -11.84
N VAL A 133 13.08 -3.28 -11.22
CA VAL A 133 12.20 -2.41 -10.40
C VAL A 133 11.07 -1.85 -11.25
N ILE A 134 11.38 -1.39 -12.48
CA ILE A 134 10.39 -0.80 -13.39
C ILE A 134 9.36 -1.85 -13.82
N GLY A 135 9.81 -3.05 -14.20
CA GLY A 135 8.91 -4.12 -14.61
C GLY A 135 7.97 -4.52 -13.47
N LEU A 136 8.50 -4.69 -12.25
CA LEU A 136 7.66 -5.01 -11.10
C LEU A 136 6.66 -3.90 -10.79
N ALA A 137 7.06 -2.62 -10.81
CA ALA A 137 6.18 -1.50 -10.60
C ALA A 137 5.06 -1.43 -11.65
N LEU A 138 5.39 -1.59 -12.94
CA LEU A 138 4.39 -1.62 -14.01
C LEU A 138 3.40 -2.77 -13.89
N ALA A 139 3.85 -3.94 -13.43
CA ALA A 139 2.96 -5.07 -13.18
C ALA A 139 1.98 -4.79 -12.02
N GLN A 140 2.45 -4.16 -10.96
CA GLN A 140 1.63 -3.81 -9.80
C GLN A 140 0.62 -2.69 -10.10
N GLU A 141 0.86 -1.85 -11.12
CA GLU A 141 -0.11 -0.84 -11.59
C GLU A 141 -1.42 -1.46 -12.10
N LEU A 142 -1.43 -2.72 -12.51
CA LEU A 142 -2.67 -3.41 -12.87
C LEU A 142 -3.68 -3.44 -11.72
N VAL A 143 -3.20 -3.49 -10.49
CA VAL A 143 -4.04 -3.44 -9.29
C VAL A 143 -4.15 -2.01 -8.75
N ALA A 144 -3.06 -1.28 -8.68
CA ALA A 144 -2.98 0.02 -8.05
C ALA A 144 -3.71 1.11 -8.86
N LEU A 145 -3.59 1.13 -10.19
CA LEU A 145 -4.16 2.19 -11.03
C LEU A 145 -5.69 2.23 -11.04
N PRO A 146 -6.45 1.12 -11.15
CA PRO A 146 -7.91 1.15 -11.01
C PRO A 146 -8.37 1.69 -9.66
N VAL A 147 -7.72 1.27 -8.56
CA VAL A 147 -8.05 1.72 -7.21
C VAL A 147 -7.77 3.21 -7.06
N SER A 148 -6.59 3.68 -7.48
CA SER A 148 -6.21 5.09 -7.42
C SER A 148 -7.12 5.97 -8.28
N SER A 149 -7.48 5.51 -9.48
CA SER A 149 -8.39 6.22 -10.38
C SER A 149 -9.79 6.36 -9.75
N PHE A 150 -10.28 5.34 -9.07
CA PHE A 150 -11.57 5.38 -8.37
C PHE A 150 -11.55 6.38 -7.20
N VAL A 151 -10.51 6.33 -6.37
CA VAL A 151 -10.37 7.27 -5.24
C VAL A 151 -10.29 8.71 -5.74
N LEU A 152 -9.45 8.98 -6.74
CA LEU A 152 -9.30 10.30 -7.34
C LEU A 152 -10.57 10.79 -8.04
N LEU A 153 -11.35 9.89 -8.66
CA LEU A 153 -12.64 10.24 -9.24
C LEU A 153 -13.58 10.81 -8.18
N GLY A 154 -13.69 10.16 -7.02
CA GLY A 154 -14.47 10.67 -5.90
C GLY A 154 -13.97 12.03 -5.40
N VAL A 155 -12.66 12.22 -5.33
CA VAL A 155 -12.04 13.51 -4.95
C VAL A 155 -12.40 14.60 -5.95
N PHE A 156 -12.25 14.35 -7.26
CA PHE A 156 -12.57 15.36 -8.28
C PHE A 156 -14.07 15.65 -8.39
N GLN A 157 -14.92 14.67 -8.15
CA GLN A 157 -16.39 14.87 -8.12
C GLN A 157 -16.85 15.69 -6.91
N SER A 158 -16.10 15.71 -5.82
CA SER A 158 -16.40 16.53 -4.64
C SER A 158 -16.07 18.01 -4.82
N ILE A 159 -15.29 18.38 -5.84
CA ILE A 159 -14.94 19.77 -6.14
C ILE A 159 -16.13 20.42 -6.85
N PRO A 160 -16.63 21.59 -6.38
CA PRO A 160 -17.72 22.31 -7.03
C PRO A 160 -17.39 22.67 -8.49
N LYS A 161 -18.29 22.28 -9.41
CA LYS A 161 -18.11 22.53 -10.85
C LYS A 161 -18.07 24.03 -11.20
N GLU A 162 -18.68 24.84 -10.36
CA GLU A 162 -18.74 26.30 -10.47
C GLU A 162 -17.33 26.92 -10.50
N LEU A 163 -16.38 26.37 -9.73
CA LEU A 163 -15.01 26.86 -9.72
C LEU A 163 -14.29 26.67 -11.07
N GLU A 164 -14.55 25.56 -11.73
CA GLU A 164 -14.01 25.32 -13.06
C GLU A 164 -14.70 26.17 -14.13
N LEU A 165 -16.02 26.39 -13.98
CA LEU A 165 -16.78 27.26 -14.89
C LEU A 165 -16.32 28.72 -14.78
N GLN A 166 -16.12 29.22 -13.54
CA GLN A 166 -15.57 30.56 -13.31
C GLN A 166 -14.18 30.72 -13.95
N ALA A 167 -13.30 29.75 -13.74
CA ALA A 167 -11.98 29.78 -14.38
C ALA A 167 -12.04 29.86 -15.90
N ARG A 168 -12.99 29.16 -16.54
CA ARG A 168 -13.20 29.22 -17.99
C ARG A 168 -13.72 30.59 -18.45
N VAL A 169 -14.60 31.22 -17.68
CA VAL A 169 -15.05 32.60 -17.94
C VAL A 169 -13.88 33.59 -17.89
N ASP A 170 -12.93 33.36 -16.94
CA ASP A 170 -11.70 34.14 -16.82
C ASP A 170 -10.64 33.78 -17.88
N GLY A 171 -11.00 32.92 -18.84
CA GLY A 171 -10.12 32.57 -20.00
C GLY A 171 -9.10 31.46 -19.67
N ALA A 172 -9.24 30.73 -18.55
CA ALA A 172 -8.37 29.61 -18.23
C ALA A 172 -8.67 28.40 -19.13
N GLY A 173 -7.66 27.91 -19.85
CA GLY A 173 -7.73 26.63 -20.58
C GLY A 173 -7.71 25.41 -19.63
N LEU A 174 -7.95 24.22 -20.20
CA LEU A 174 -8.05 22.96 -19.46
C LEU A 174 -6.85 22.71 -18.52
N PHE A 175 -5.63 22.82 -19.01
CA PHE A 175 -4.42 22.60 -18.21
C PHE A 175 -4.28 23.62 -17.08
N ARG A 176 -4.57 24.90 -17.37
CA ARG A 176 -4.51 25.94 -16.35
C ARG A 176 -5.54 25.69 -15.22
N THR A 177 -6.76 25.31 -15.59
CA THR A 177 -7.80 24.93 -14.65
C THR A 177 -7.38 23.73 -13.80
N LEU A 178 -6.85 22.68 -14.44
CA LEU A 178 -6.41 21.48 -13.73
C LEU A 178 -5.28 21.81 -12.73
N PHE A 179 -4.18 22.43 -13.20
CA PHE A 179 -2.99 22.61 -12.36
C PHE A 179 -3.10 23.73 -11.35
N GLN A 180 -3.85 24.80 -11.63
CA GLN A 180 -3.93 25.96 -10.75
C GLN A 180 -5.15 25.95 -9.82
N ILE A 181 -6.20 25.17 -10.13
CA ILE A 181 -7.43 25.15 -9.35
C ILE A 181 -7.73 23.75 -8.81
N VAL A 182 -7.87 22.76 -9.70
CA VAL A 182 -8.35 21.44 -9.32
C VAL A 182 -7.31 20.69 -8.46
N LEU A 183 -6.04 20.59 -8.91
CA LEU A 183 -5.01 19.87 -8.18
C LEU A 183 -4.70 20.46 -6.78
N PRO A 184 -4.59 21.80 -6.62
CA PRO A 184 -4.44 22.38 -5.28
C PRO A 184 -5.58 22.07 -4.32
N LEU A 185 -6.81 22.03 -4.82
CA LEU A 185 -8.00 21.65 -4.03
C LEU A 185 -8.02 20.15 -3.73
N ALA A 186 -7.50 19.33 -4.65
CA ALA A 186 -7.45 17.87 -4.53
C ALA A 186 -6.24 17.34 -3.74
N LYS A 187 -5.32 18.19 -3.29
CA LYS A 187 -4.02 17.79 -2.72
C LYS A 187 -4.09 16.73 -1.62
N GLU A 188 -5.10 16.81 -0.76
CA GLU A 188 -5.31 15.85 0.33
C GLU A 188 -5.73 14.48 -0.21
N GLY A 189 -6.66 14.47 -1.17
CA GLY A 189 -7.07 13.24 -1.86
C GLY A 189 -5.95 12.62 -2.69
N ILE A 190 -5.11 13.45 -3.33
CA ILE A 190 -3.92 12.98 -4.06
C ILE A 190 -2.90 12.34 -3.11
N ALA A 191 -2.64 12.95 -1.95
CA ALA A 191 -1.75 12.40 -0.94
C ALA A 191 -2.29 11.08 -0.36
N ALA A 192 -3.60 10.99 -0.11
CA ALA A 192 -4.26 9.76 0.34
C ALA A 192 -4.17 8.65 -0.72
N THR A 193 -4.35 8.99 -2.00
CA THR A 193 -4.21 8.05 -3.13
C THR A 193 -2.78 7.54 -3.26
N PHE A 194 -1.78 8.42 -3.16
CA PHE A 194 -0.37 8.01 -3.14
C PHE A 194 -0.11 7.01 -2.03
N LEU A 195 -0.54 7.31 -0.80
CA LEU A 195 -0.33 6.42 0.34
C LEU A 195 -1.01 5.06 0.14
N LEU A 196 -2.26 5.07 -0.34
CA LEU A 196 -2.99 3.82 -0.61
C LEU A 196 -2.27 2.96 -1.65
N SER A 197 -1.86 3.52 -2.78
CA SER A 197 -1.15 2.80 -3.85
C SER A 197 0.23 2.33 -3.38
N TRP A 198 0.92 3.14 -2.58
CA TRP A 198 2.19 2.79 -1.97
C TRP A 198 2.04 1.59 -1.02
N MET A 199 0.99 1.58 -0.17
CA MET A 199 0.71 0.47 0.74
C MET A 199 0.35 -0.81 -0.01
N LEU A 200 -0.46 -0.72 -1.07
CA LEU A 200 -0.81 -1.86 -1.92
C LEU A 200 0.44 -2.50 -2.55
N SER A 201 1.40 -1.69 -2.97
CA SER A 201 2.67 -2.16 -3.53
C SER A 201 3.63 -2.68 -2.46
N TRP A 202 3.67 -2.03 -1.29
CA TRP A 202 4.57 -2.38 -0.20
C TRP A 202 4.35 -3.81 0.32
N ASP A 203 3.11 -4.23 0.40
CA ASP A 203 2.68 -5.56 0.88
C ASP A 203 2.45 -6.56 -0.27
N GLU A 204 2.75 -6.17 -1.52
CA GLU A 204 2.49 -7.01 -2.68
C GLU A 204 3.47 -8.17 -2.75
N PHE A 205 2.94 -9.38 -2.84
CA PHE A 205 3.69 -10.63 -2.86
C PHE A 205 3.60 -11.35 -4.21
N THR A 206 2.41 -11.38 -4.82
CA THR A 206 2.11 -12.29 -5.94
C THR A 206 2.86 -11.95 -7.22
N PHE A 207 2.88 -10.68 -7.60
CA PHE A 207 3.70 -10.21 -8.73
C PHE A 207 5.19 -10.30 -8.38
N ALA A 208 5.57 -9.94 -7.15
CA ALA A 208 6.95 -9.93 -6.73
C ALA A 208 7.59 -11.31 -6.75
N VAL A 209 6.92 -12.36 -6.26
CA VAL A 209 7.46 -13.72 -6.25
C VAL A 209 7.62 -14.30 -7.66
N LEU A 210 6.79 -13.87 -8.61
CA LEU A 210 6.82 -14.36 -9.99
C LEU A 210 7.73 -13.54 -10.91
N LEU A 211 7.78 -12.20 -10.74
CA LEU A 211 8.51 -11.29 -11.62
C LEU A 211 9.87 -10.87 -11.09
N SER A 212 10.17 -11.12 -9.81
CA SER A 212 11.41 -10.67 -9.17
C SER A 212 12.04 -11.76 -8.28
N PRO A 213 12.30 -12.96 -8.81
CA PRO A 213 12.77 -14.10 -8.03
C PRO A 213 14.26 -14.02 -7.63
N VAL A 214 15.11 -13.33 -8.41
CA VAL A 214 16.53 -13.17 -8.13
C VAL A 214 16.78 -12.04 -7.14
N ASN A 215 16.08 -10.92 -7.35
CA ASN A 215 16.15 -9.76 -6.47
C ASN A 215 14.79 -9.59 -5.73
N PRO A 216 14.54 -10.37 -4.67
CA PRO A 216 13.24 -10.39 -4.01
C PRO A 216 12.93 -9.07 -3.29
N THR A 217 11.64 -8.75 -3.19
CA THR A 217 11.13 -7.74 -2.25
C THR A 217 11.06 -8.30 -0.83
N MET A 218 10.86 -7.45 0.16
CA MET A 218 10.76 -7.87 1.58
C MET A 218 9.68 -8.94 1.82
N PRO A 219 8.44 -8.83 1.33
CA PRO A 219 7.43 -9.87 1.50
C PRO A 219 7.88 -11.24 0.96
N VAL A 220 8.52 -11.26 -0.22
CA VAL A 220 9.04 -12.49 -0.81
C VAL A 220 10.21 -13.06 0.00
N LEU A 221 11.11 -12.20 0.47
CA LEU A 221 12.25 -12.63 1.28
C LEU A 221 11.80 -13.20 2.63
N ILE A 222 10.84 -12.56 3.31
CA ILE A 222 10.23 -13.08 4.55
C ILE A 222 9.62 -14.47 4.32
N TYR A 223 8.89 -14.66 3.23
CA TYR A 223 8.36 -15.96 2.86
C TYR A 223 9.46 -17.02 2.69
N LEU A 224 10.55 -16.70 1.99
CA LEU A 224 11.68 -17.61 1.80
C LEU A 224 12.37 -17.99 3.13
N TYR A 225 12.54 -17.05 4.04
CA TYR A 225 13.11 -17.34 5.37
C TYR A 225 12.17 -18.19 6.21
N THR A 226 10.87 -17.90 6.18
CA THR A 226 9.85 -18.69 6.89
C THR A 226 9.80 -20.13 6.40
N THR A 227 9.82 -20.35 5.09
CA THR A 227 9.78 -21.71 4.50
C THR A 227 11.06 -22.51 4.74
N ARG A 228 12.19 -21.84 4.99
CA ARG A 228 13.48 -22.45 5.37
C ARG A 228 13.61 -22.72 6.86
N GLY A 229 12.61 -22.37 7.68
CA GLY A 229 12.62 -22.57 9.13
C GLY A 229 13.31 -21.44 9.93
N ASN A 230 13.73 -20.34 9.28
CA ASN A 230 14.41 -19.21 9.92
C ASN A 230 13.36 -18.22 10.51
N LEU A 231 12.53 -18.71 11.44
CA LEU A 231 11.37 -17.96 11.94
C LEU A 231 11.74 -16.71 12.74
N LEU A 232 12.87 -16.74 13.46
CA LEU A 232 13.32 -15.61 14.29
C LEU A 232 13.74 -14.43 13.40
N GLU A 233 14.53 -14.72 12.37
CA GLU A 233 14.94 -13.72 11.37
C GLU A 233 13.74 -13.21 10.57
N ALA A 234 12.83 -14.11 10.16
CA ALA A 234 11.60 -13.73 9.47
C ALA A 234 10.73 -12.78 10.31
N ALA A 235 10.63 -13.03 11.62
CA ALA A 235 9.91 -12.15 12.53
C ALA A 235 10.59 -10.77 12.68
N ALA A 236 11.92 -10.73 12.79
CA ALA A 236 12.67 -9.48 12.81
C ALA A 236 12.50 -8.68 11.51
N MET A 237 12.57 -9.36 10.36
CA MET A 237 12.31 -8.74 9.04
C MET A 237 10.89 -8.19 8.93
N SER A 238 9.90 -8.88 9.50
CA SER A 238 8.50 -8.41 9.52
C SER A 238 8.32 -7.13 10.34
N LEU A 239 9.08 -6.97 11.44
CA LEU A 239 9.12 -5.70 12.19
C LEU A 239 9.76 -4.58 11.35
N VAL A 240 10.86 -4.86 10.65
CA VAL A 240 11.49 -3.89 9.73
C VAL A 240 10.50 -3.49 8.63
N LEU A 241 9.75 -4.45 8.07
CA LEU A 241 8.72 -4.19 7.07
C LEU A 241 7.59 -3.31 7.62
N THR A 242 7.23 -3.43 8.88
CA THR A 242 6.16 -2.65 9.51
C THR A 242 6.54 -1.18 9.74
N ALA A 243 7.81 -0.89 9.99
CA ALA A 243 8.27 0.45 10.36
C ALA A 243 7.95 1.56 9.32
N PRO A 244 8.21 1.40 8.00
CA PRO A 244 7.88 2.43 7.01
C PRO A 244 6.39 2.71 6.90
N VAL A 245 5.53 1.69 7.06
CA VAL A 245 4.06 1.86 7.04
C VAL A 245 3.61 2.73 8.20
N LEU A 246 4.13 2.48 9.41
CA LEU A 246 3.83 3.31 10.59
C LEU A 246 4.29 4.75 10.39
N VAL A 247 5.52 4.95 9.91
CA VAL A 247 6.07 6.29 9.64
C VAL A 247 5.22 7.04 8.63
N LEU A 248 4.90 6.44 7.48
CA LEU A 248 4.07 7.06 6.45
C LEU A 248 2.65 7.35 6.95
N THR A 249 2.04 6.42 7.68
CA THR A 249 0.71 6.62 8.26
C THR A 249 0.70 7.81 9.22
N ILE A 250 1.71 7.93 10.10
CA ILE A 250 1.82 9.07 11.02
C ILE A 250 2.04 10.39 10.26
N LEU A 251 2.92 10.41 9.26
CA LEU A 251 3.20 11.61 8.48
C LEU A 251 2.00 12.09 7.67
N LEU A 252 1.22 11.15 7.11
CA LEU A 252 0.11 11.45 6.23
C LEU A 252 -1.26 11.46 6.94
N GLN A 253 -1.31 11.13 8.24
CA GLN A 253 -2.58 11.13 9.01
C GLN A 253 -3.32 12.49 8.97
N LYS A 254 -2.59 13.61 8.86
CA LYS A 254 -3.19 14.95 8.72
C LYS A 254 -3.99 15.11 7.43
N TYR A 255 -3.59 14.41 6.36
CA TYR A 255 -4.28 14.41 5.07
C TYR A 255 -5.44 13.38 5.05
N LEU A 256 -5.38 12.33 5.90
CA LEU A 256 -6.44 11.34 6.04
C LEU A 256 -7.59 11.83 6.95
N LYS A 257 -7.32 12.76 7.85
CA LYS A 257 -8.33 13.37 8.75
C LYS A 257 -9.13 14.49 8.11
N GLY A 258 -8.84 14.86 6.86
CA GLY A 258 -9.60 15.87 6.11
C GLY A 258 -11.09 15.55 6.09
N GLU A 259 -11.93 16.58 6.18
CA GLU A 259 -13.39 16.59 6.39
C GLU A 259 -14.24 15.74 5.42
N TYR A 260 -13.62 14.94 4.58
CA TYR A 260 -14.31 14.09 3.58
C TYR A 260 -15.12 12.95 4.21
N ILE A 261 -14.89 12.61 5.50
CA ILE A 261 -15.73 11.66 6.24
C ILE A 261 -16.91 12.39 6.93
N GLY A 262 -16.84 13.71 7.08
CA GLY A 262 -17.85 14.54 7.77
C GLY A 262 -18.88 15.20 6.87
N GLY A 263 -18.67 15.27 5.57
CA GLY A 263 -19.54 15.96 4.62
C GLY A 263 -20.88 15.26 4.29
N GLY A 264 -21.04 14.00 4.68
CA GLY A 264 -22.24 13.19 4.37
C GLY A 264 -23.33 13.19 5.45
N LEU A 265 -23.16 13.85 6.59
CA LEU A 265 -24.11 13.78 7.73
C LEU A 265 -24.52 15.14 8.29
N LYS A 266 -24.47 16.20 7.48
CA LYS A 266 -25.11 17.46 7.80
C LYS A 266 -26.10 17.79 6.68
N GLY A 267 -27.27 17.19 6.75
CA GLY A 267 -28.47 17.49 6.03
C GLY A 267 -29.64 17.16 6.93
#